data_c519a09a102253f5fb64ad71b12b1ed9
#
_entry.id   c519a09a102253f5fb64ad71b12b1ed9
#
_cell.length_a   1.000
_cell.length_b   1.000
_cell.length_c   1.000
_cell.angle_alpha   90.00
_cell.angle_beta   90.00
_cell.angle_gamma   90.00
#
_symmetry.space_group_name_H-M   'P 1'
#
loop_
_entity.id
_entity.type
_entity.pdbx_description
1 polymer ?
#
loop_
_entity_poly.entity_id
_entity_poly.type
_entity_poly.pdbx_seq_one_letter_code
_entity_poly.pdbx_strand_id
1 'polypeptide(L)'
;MVSYSEAAHIRREERARQFSVSDVDSGRGIRHIPAMASPDIVTTIAELRGRIASWRRDGARVGLVPTMGALHEGHLSLVREAAARTDKVVVSVFVNPAQFAPHEDFDRYPRALGDDMAKLAGINATDLVFAPSVAEMYPSGFAMKIDIGGPSAGLETDFRPHFFSGVATVVAKLLIAALPDIAMFGEKDYQQLLVVRRMTADLGLPIEIVGGAIVREADGLAMSSRNAYLKPDERRIAGRLNMILKEIARRVSNGEPIVAAETTGKTALLEAGFASVDYVAIRDAVTLARIETLAAPGRILAAAKVGGTRLIDNMAV
;
A
#
# COMPACT_ATOMS: atom_id res chain seq x y z
N MET A 1 -12.64 8.44 -34.56
CA MET A 1 -12.73 7.54 -33.40
C MET A 1 -11.92 8.18 -32.28
N VAL A 2 -12.58 8.79 -31.31
CA VAL A 2 -11.89 9.35 -30.12
C VAL A 2 -11.40 8.16 -29.30
N SER A 3 -10.13 8.15 -28.86
CA SER A 3 -9.58 7.04 -28.09
C SER A 3 -10.28 6.91 -26.73
N TYR A 4 -10.37 5.69 -26.21
CA TYR A 4 -11.02 5.40 -24.91
C TYR A 4 -10.41 6.23 -23.76
N SER A 5 -9.13 6.60 -23.87
CA SER A 5 -8.40 7.48 -22.96
C SER A 5 -8.92 8.92 -22.96
N GLU A 6 -9.25 9.47 -24.13
CA GLU A 6 -9.80 10.83 -24.26
C GLU A 6 -11.23 10.95 -23.73
N ALA A 7 -12.06 9.92 -23.92
CA ALA A 7 -13.42 9.93 -23.40
C ALA A 7 -13.48 9.84 -21.85
N ALA A 8 -12.53 9.17 -21.23
CA ALA A 8 -12.38 9.12 -19.76
C ALA A 8 -11.87 10.48 -19.23
N HIS A 9 -10.97 11.14 -19.95
CA HIS A 9 -10.44 12.45 -19.60
C HIS A 9 -11.51 13.54 -19.71
N ILE A 10 -12.30 13.55 -20.77
CA ILE A 10 -13.40 14.51 -21.01
C ILE A 10 -14.48 14.40 -19.91
N ARG A 11 -14.93 13.18 -19.56
CA ARG A 11 -15.92 12.98 -18.48
C ARG A 11 -15.39 13.41 -17.11
N ARG A 12 -14.08 13.43 -16.90
CA ARG A 12 -13.44 13.91 -15.69
C ARG A 12 -13.32 15.41 -15.63
N GLU A 13 -13.01 16.05 -16.73
CA GLU A 13 -13.03 17.52 -16.84
C GLU A 13 -14.44 18.09 -16.65
N GLU A 14 -15.46 17.40 -17.12
CA GLU A 14 -16.86 17.77 -16.87
C GLU A 14 -17.23 17.65 -15.38
N ARG A 15 -16.78 16.61 -14.67
CA ARG A 15 -16.93 16.52 -13.20
C ARG A 15 -16.12 17.61 -12.47
N ALA A 16 -14.93 17.95 -12.93
CA ALA A 16 -14.09 19.00 -12.34
C ALA A 16 -14.62 20.41 -12.61
N ARG A 17 -15.21 20.66 -13.79
CA ARG A 17 -15.80 21.97 -14.16
C ARG A 17 -17.08 22.29 -13.40
N GLN A 18 -17.79 21.32 -12.84
CA GLN A 18 -18.91 21.57 -11.93
C GLN A 18 -18.50 22.20 -10.59
N PHE A 19 -17.19 22.37 -10.32
CA PHE A 19 -16.63 22.97 -9.10
C PHE A 19 -15.67 24.15 -9.36
N SER A 20 -15.85 24.89 -10.45
CA SER A 20 -15.13 26.15 -10.64
C SER A 20 -15.79 27.27 -9.86
N VAL A 21 -15.06 27.80 -8.88
CA VAL A 21 -15.44 28.97 -8.08
C VAL A 21 -15.29 30.23 -8.97
N SER A 22 -16.36 30.61 -9.61
CA SER A 22 -16.51 31.97 -10.12
C SER A 22 -18.00 32.30 -10.21
N ASP A 23 -18.60 32.67 -9.09
CA ASP A 23 -19.79 33.54 -9.00
C ASP A 23 -19.89 34.05 -7.56
N VAL A 24 -19.15 35.10 -7.30
CA VAL A 24 -19.42 35.98 -6.16
C VAL A 24 -20.33 37.08 -6.68
N ASP A 25 -21.62 36.91 -6.52
CA ASP A 25 -22.53 38.05 -6.46
C ASP A 25 -23.64 37.87 -5.43
N SER A 26 -23.72 38.87 -4.59
CA SER A 26 -24.75 39.39 -3.70
C SER A 26 -25.94 38.50 -3.32
N GLY A 27 -25.95 38.12 -2.03
CA GLY A 27 -27.16 38.14 -1.18
C GLY A 27 -28.31 37.22 -1.53
N ARG A 28 -28.26 35.94 -1.07
CA ARG A 28 -29.41 35.17 -0.62
C ARG A 28 -28.95 33.74 -0.22
N GLY A 29 -29.25 33.36 1.00
CA GLY A 29 -29.34 31.95 1.41
C GLY A 29 -28.03 31.17 1.42
N ILE A 30 -27.64 30.69 2.59
CA ILE A 30 -26.61 29.66 2.74
C ILE A 30 -26.97 28.52 1.77
N ARG A 31 -26.29 28.47 0.62
CA ARG A 31 -26.39 27.29 -0.25
C ARG A 31 -25.84 26.13 0.53
N HIS A 32 -26.69 25.18 0.81
CA HIS A 32 -26.33 23.87 1.37
C HIS A 32 -25.29 23.27 0.41
N ILE A 33 -24.00 23.26 0.81
CA ILE A 33 -22.97 22.48 0.14
C ILE A 33 -23.45 21.05 0.30
N PRO A 34 -23.73 20.28 -0.78
CA PRO A 34 -24.16 18.90 -0.64
C PRO A 34 -23.07 18.18 0.19
N ALA A 35 -23.47 17.56 1.28
CA ALA A 35 -22.57 16.76 2.08
C ALA A 35 -21.88 15.78 1.13
N MET A 36 -20.54 15.75 1.14
CA MET A 36 -19.78 14.81 0.32
C MET A 36 -20.28 13.41 0.64
N ALA A 37 -20.85 12.71 -0.34
CA ALA A 37 -21.45 11.41 -0.12
C ALA A 37 -20.36 10.44 0.33
N SER A 38 -20.53 9.89 1.53
CA SER A 38 -19.66 8.79 1.98
C SER A 38 -19.78 7.62 1.01
N PRO A 39 -18.68 6.93 0.67
CA PRO A 39 -18.77 5.72 -0.13
C PRO A 39 -19.65 4.67 0.57
N ASP A 40 -20.37 3.87 -0.21
CA ASP A 40 -21.13 2.74 0.33
C ASP A 40 -20.19 1.72 0.98
N ILE A 41 -20.72 1.02 2.00
CA ILE A 41 -19.99 -0.08 2.66
C ILE A 41 -20.71 -1.40 2.38
N VAL A 42 -19.92 -2.45 2.09
CA VAL A 42 -20.35 -3.84 2.05
C VAL A 42 -19.45 -4.69 2.92
N THR A 43 -20.01 -5.73 3.53
CA THR A 43 -19.30 -6.55 4.52
C THR A 43 -19.15 -8.01 4.10
N THR A 44 -19.90 -8.45 3.08
CA THR A 44 -19.83 -9.81 2.57
C THR A 44 -19.25 -9.88 1.16
N ILE A 45 -18.61 -10.99 0.83
CA ILE A 45 -18.11 -11.27 -0.53
C ILE A 45 -19.25 -11.30 -1.53
N ALA A 46 -20.43 -11.76 -1.12
CA ALA A 46 -21.62 -11.80 -1.97
C ALA A 46 -22.08 -10.39 -2.37
N GLU A 47 -22.16 -9.46 -1.43
CA GLU A 47 -22.50 -8.06 -1.69
C GLU A 47 -21.45 -7.38 -2.58
N LEU A 48 -20.15 -7.58 -2.29
CA LEU A 48 -19.04 -7.06 -3.09
C LEU A 48 -19.18 -7.52 -4.55
N ARG A 49 -19.37 -8.81 -4.78
CA ARG A 49 -19.55 -9.39 -6.13
C ARG A 49 -20.79 -8.84 -6.82
N GLY A 50 -21.88 -8.68 -6.10
CA GLY A 50 -23.13 -8.11 -6.64
C GLY A 50 -22.96 -6.68 -7.16
N ARG A 51 -22.24 -5.84 -6.39
CA ARG A 51 -21.92 -4.46 -6.79
C ARG A 51 -20.99 -4.43 -8.01
N ILE A 52 -19.93 -5.20 -8.00
CA ILE A 52 -18.98 -5.25 -9.12
C ILE A 52 -19.65 -5.81 -10.38
N ALA A 53 -20.48 -6.85 -10.26
CA ALA A 53 -21.21 -7.39 -11.38
C ALA A 53 -22.18 -6.36 -12.01
N SER A 54 -22.79 -5.49 -11.20
CA SER A 54 -23.59 -4.38 -11.73
C SER A 54 -22.75 -3.41 -12.55
N TRP A 55 -21.63 -2.95 -12.02
CA TRP A 55 -20.73 -2.04 -12.74
C TRP A 55 -20.18 -2.62 -14.04
N ARG A 56 -19.86 -3.93 -14.04
CA ARG A 56 -19.36 -4.61 -15.24
C ARG A 56 -20.41 -4.73 -16.35
N ARG A 57 -21.71 -4.85 -16.01
CA ARG A 57 -22.79 -4.81 -17.01
C ARG A 57 -22.83 -3.46 -17.72
N ASP A 58 -22.42 -2.38 -17.03
CA ASP A 58 -22.33 -1.03 -17.59
C ASP A 58 -20.98 -0.76 -18.28
N GLY A 59 -20.13 -1.79 -18.42
CA GLY A 59 -18.82 -1.71 -19.06
C GLY A 59 -17.72 -1.06 -18.22
N ALA A 60 -17.95 -0.84 -16.92
CA ALA A 60 -17.00 -0.15 -16.05
C ALA A 60 -15.77 -1.02 -15.71
N ARG A 61 -14.58 -0.42 -15.75
CA ARG A 61 -13.34 -0.96 -15.20
C ARG A 61 -13.28 -0.72 -13.71
N VAL A 62 -12.80 -1.71 -12.96
CA VAL A 62 -12.76 -1.71 -11.49
C VAL A 62 -11.33 -1.72 -10.99
N GLY A 63 -10.98 -0.78 -10.11
CA GLY A 63 -9.74 -0.76 -9.32
C GLY A 63 -9.99 -1.26 -7.90
N LEU A 64 -9.03 -1.98 -7.34
CA LEU A 64 -9.01 -2.41 -5.94
C LEU A 64 -7.81 -1.83 -5.22
N VAL A 65 -8.01 -1.27 -4.04
CA VAL A 65 -6.95 -0.82 -3.13
C VAL A 65 -7.07 -1.59 -1.82
N PRO A 66 -6.30 -2.68 -1.63
CA PRO A 66 -6.29 -3.43 -0.38
C PRO A 66 -5.60 -2.64 0.74
N THR A 67 -6.28 -2.50 1.89
CA THR A 67 -5.72 -1.86 3.08
C THR A 67 -6.09 -2.61 4.36
N MET A 68 -5.39 -2.32 5.43
CA MET A 68 -5.76 -2.77 6.78
C MET A 68 -6.48 -1.70 7.61
N GLY A 69 -6.90 -0.59 6.98
CA GLY A 69 -7.42 0.57 7.70
C GLY A 69 -6.31 1.47 8.27
N ALA A 70 -6.69 2.36 9.21
CA ALA A 70 -5.83 3.43 9.72
C ALA A 70 -5.20 4.25 8.57
N LEU A 71 -6.06 4.67 7.64
CA LEU A 71 -5.66 5.29 6.39
C LEU A 71 -4.86 6.58 6.62
N HIS A 72 -3.86 6.78 5.82
CA HIS A 72 -3.04 7.99 5.75
C HIS A 72 -2.81 8.38 4.28
N GLU A 73 -2.17 9.50 4.03
CA GLU A 73 -1.99 10.04 2.69
C GLU A 73 -1.35 9.03 1.71
N GLY A 74 -0.48 8.14 2.19
CA GLY A 74 0.06 7.04 1.38
C GLY A 74 -1.03 6.10 0.84
N HIS A 75 -2.06 5.79 1.61
CA HIS A 75 -3.21 5.01 1.12
C HIS A 75 -4.11 5.84 0.20
N LEU A 76 -4.35 7.10 0.55
CA LEU A 76 -5.20 7.99 -0.24
C LEU A 76 -4.60 8.28 -1.63
N SER A 77 -3.27 8.33 -1.74
CA SER A 77 -2.59 8.46 -3.04
C SER A 77 -2.84 7.26 -3.94
N LEU A 78 -2.82 6.02 -3.40
CA LEU A 78 -3.16 4.81 -4.15
C LEU A 78 -4.62 4.84 -4.64
N VAL A 79 -5.54 5.32 -3.81
CA VAL A 79 -6.97 5.45 -4.18
C VAL A 79 -7.14 6.45 -5.33
N ARG A 80 -6.48 7.62 -5.26
CA ARG A 80 -6.51 8.62 -6.35
C ARG A 80 -5.89 8.05 -7.63
N GLU A 81 -4.82 7.31 -7.53
CA GLU A 81 -4.18 6.66 -8.68
C GLU A 81 -5.06 5.57 -9.29
N ALA A 82 -5.72 4.73 -8.47
CA ALA A 82 -6.73 3.76 -8.92
C ALA A 82 -7.85 4.47 -9.68
N ALA A 83 -8.41 5.53 -9.09
CA ALA A 83 -9.45 6.36 -9.72
C ALA A 83 -8.99 7.06 -11.00
N ALA A 84 -7.69 7.31 -11.20
CA ALA A 84 -7.15 7.82 -12.46
C ALA A 84 -7.12 6.79 -13.58
N ARG A 85 -7.17 5.50 -13.24
CA ARG A 85 -6.98 4.38 -14.18
C ARG A 85 -8.23 3.55 -14.41
N THR A 86 -9.28 3.73 -13.57
CA THR A 86 -10.51 2.93 -13.60
C THR A 86 -11.75 3.80 -13.39
N ASP A 87 -12.91 3.25 -13.75
CA ASP A 87 -14.19 3.95 -13.63
C ASP A 87 -14.77 3.82 -12.22
N LYS A 88 -14.44 2.73 -11.51
CA LYS A 88 -14.92 2.39 -10.16
C LYS A 88 -13.79 1.95 -9.27
N VAL A 89 -13.77 2.43 -8.03
CA VAL A 89 -12.75 2.09 -7.05
C VAL A 89 -13.36 1.44 -5.81
N VAL A 90 -12.86 0.26 -5.51
CA VAL A 90 -13.12 -0.45 -4.26
C VAL A 90 -11.92 -0.30 -3.34
N VAL A 91 -12.14 0.12 -2.10
CA VAL A 91 -11.11 0.08 -1.04
C VAL A 91 -11.47 -1.01 -0.07
N SER A 92 -10.59 -1.99 0.17
CA SER A 92 -10.83 -2.94 1.26
C SER A 92 -10.21 -2.45 2.57
N VAL A 93 -10.92 -2.63 3.68
CA VAL A 93 -10.45 -2.33 5.04
C VAL A 93 -10.56 -3.60 5.86
N PHE A 94 -9.45 -4.33 6.00
CA PHE A 94 -9.44 -5.61 6.71
C PHE A 94 -8.10 -5.84 7.43
N VAL A 95 -8.11 -5.86 8.76
CA VAL A 95 -6.94 -6.22 9.56
C VAL A 95 -6.82 -7.74 9.56
N ASN A 96 -5.88 -8.25 8.76
CA ASN A 96 -5.72 -9.68 8.53
C ASN A 96 -4.97 -10.38 9.67
N PRO A 97 -5.60 -11.24 10.48
CA PRO A 97 -4.91 -11.91 11.59
C PRO A 97 -3.80 -12.85 11.12
N ALA A 98 -3.91 -13.43 9.92
CA ALA A 98 -2.98 -14.46 9.43
C ALA A 98 -1.56 -13.93 9.12
N GLN A 99 -1.38 -12.61 9.03
CA GLN A 99 -0.07 -12.00 8.75
C GLN A 99 0.64 -11.47 9.99
N PHE A 100 0.07 -11.64 11.19
CA PHE A 100 0.67 -11.23 12.46
C PHE A 100 1.17 -12.44 13.24
N ALA A 101 2.38 -12.35 13.80
CA ALA A 101 2.84 -13.29 14.78
C ALA A 101 2.17 -13.04 16.14
N PRO A 102 2.12 -14.03 17.04
CA PRO A 102 1.49 -13.88 18.37
C PRO A 102 2.03 -12.72 19.22
N HIS A 103 3.26 -12.28 18.95
CA HIS A 103 3.91 -11.17 19.67
C HIS A 103 3.90 -9.84 18.90
N GLU A 104 3.26 -9.79 17.74
CA GLU A 104 3.13 -8.58 16.94
C GLU A 104 1.90 -7.73 17.36
N ASP A 105 1.74 -6.58 16.73
CA ASP A 105 0.81 -5.52 17.13
C ASP A 105 -0.66 -5.74 16.69
N PHE A 106 -1.09 -6.98 16.43
CA PHE A 106 -2.45 -7.27 15.93
C PHE A 106 -3.56 -6.68 16.81
N ASP A 107 -3.49 -6.87 18.13
CA ASP A 107 -4.52 -6.37 19.05
C ASP A 107 -4.47 -4.85 19.20
N ARG A 108 -3.29 -4.25 19.00
CA ARG A 108 -3.06 -2.80 19.09
C ARG A 108 -3.20 -2.09 17.75
N TYR A 109 -3.33 -2.85 16.64
CA TYR A 109 -3.43 -2.24 15.32
C TYR A 109 -4.68 -1.36 15.24
N PRO A 110 -4.56 -0.08 14.80
CA PRO A 110 -5.67 0.86 14.85
C PRO A 110 -6.87 0.38 14.02
N ARG A 111 -8.06 0.44 14.60
CA ARG A 111 -9.33 0.07 13.97
C ARG A 111 -10.29 1.25 14.11
N ALA A 112 -10.26 2.15 13.17
CA ALA A 112 -11.06 3.39 13.17
C ALA A 112 -11.80 3.54 11.83
N LEU A 113 -12.71 2.60 11.52
CA LEU A 113 -13.44 2.59 10.24
C LEU A 113 -14.16 3.91 9.96
N GLY A 114 -14.72 4.56 10.99
CA GLY A 114 -15.39 5.86 10.83
C GLY A 114 -14.43 6.95 10.32
N ASP A 115 -13.22 7.04 10.89
CA ASP A 115 -12.20 8.00 10.45
C ASP A 115 -11.71 7.68 9.03
N ASP A 116 -11.56 6.38 8.72
CA ASP A 116 -11.17 5.94 7.39
C ASP A 116 -12.22 6.30 6.34
N MET A 117 -13.51 6.10 6.67
CA MET A 117 -14.63 6.53 5.83
C MET A 117 -14.66 8.04 5.59
N ALA A 118 -14.42 8.84 6.63
CA ALA A 118 -14.34 10.29 6.51
C ALA A 118 -13.20 10.73 5.58
N LYS A 119 -12.02 10.10 5.68
CA LYS A 119 -10.88 10.36 4.78
C LYS A 119 -11.19 9.98 3.33
N LEU A 120 -11.82 8.83 3.10
CA LEU A 120 -12.21 8.38 1.77
C LEU A 120 -13.29 9.28 1.15
N ALA A 121 -14.28 9.70 1.93
CA ALA A 121 -15.28 10.69 1.49
C ALA A 121 -14.58 12.02 1.09
N GLY A 122 -13.60 12.46 1.88
CA GLY A 122 -12.85 13.70 1.65
C GLY A 122 -12.12 13.76 0.32
N ILE A 123 -11.68 12.63 -0.25
CA ILE A 123 -11.00 12.59 -1.55
C ILE A 123 -11.95 12.35 -2.74
N ASN A 124 -13.20 11.97 -2.48
CA ASN A 124 -14.23 11.71 -3.50
C ASN A 124 -13.75 10.81 -4.67
N ALA A 125 -12.98 9.76 -4.34
CA ALA A 125 -12.35 8.88 -5.33
C ALA A 125 -12.64 7.39 -5.04
N THR A 126 -13.53 7.10 -4.09
CA THR A 126 -13.93 5.74 -3.67
C THR A 126 -15.41 5.55 -3.96
N ASP A 127 -15.76 4.49 -4.68
CA ASP A 127 -17.16 4.14 -4.96
C ASP A 127 -17.71 3.14 -3.94
N LEU A 128 -16.85 2.27 -3.37
CA LEU A 128 -17.25 1.22 -2.44
C LEU A 128 -16.15 0.91 -1.44
N VAL A 129 -16.52 0.71 -0.19
CA VAL A 129 -15.64 0.15 0.84
C VAL A 129 -16.07 -1.28 1.14
N PHE A 130 -15.12 -2.22 1.08
CA PHE A 130 -15.31 -3.59 1.50
C PHE A 130 -14.66 -3.80 2.86
N ALA A 131 -15.47 -3.94 3.90
CA ALA A 131 -15.02 -4.09 5.29
C ALA A 131 -15.51 -5.43 5.89
N PRO A 132 -14.93 -6.58 5.46
CA PRO A 132 -15.39 -7.89 5.90
C PRO A 132 -14.98 -8.19 7.34
N SER A 133 -15.74 -9.08 7.99
CA SER A 133 -15.35 -9.69 9.26
C SER A 133 -14.28 -10.77 9.06
N VAL A 134 -13.61 -11.16 10.16
CA VAL A 134 -12.68 -12.30 10.14
C VAL A 134 -13.41 -13.60 9.75
N ALA A 135 -14.66 -13.79 10.21
CA ALA A 135 -15.45 -14.96 9.87
C ALA A 135 -15.86 -15.01 8.37
N GLU A 136 -16.05 -13.86 7.73
CA GLU A 136 -16.28 -13.77 6.28
C GLU A 136 -15.04 -14.18 5.49
N MET A 137 -13.87 -13.70 5.91
CA MET A 137 -12.61 -14.00 5.22
C MET A 137 -12.08 -15.40 5.55
N TYR A 138 -12.29 -15.87 6.77
CA TYR A 138 -11.82 -17.16 7.28
C TYR A 138 -12.96 -17.87 8.00
N PRO A 139 -13.92 -18.45 7.25
CA PRO A 139 -15.04 -19.19 7.85
C PRO A 139 -14.56 -20.46 8.55
N SER A 140 -15.39 -21.01 9.43
CA SER A 140 -15.11 -22.29 10.08
C SER A 140 -14.75 -23.37 9.05
N GLY A 141 -13.69 -24.12 9.30
CA GLY A 141 -13.15 -25.13 8.39
C GLY A 141 -12.25 -24.56 7.28
N PHE A 142 -11.94 -23.26 7.26
CA PHE A 142 -10.97 -22.69 6.32
C PHE A 142 -9.59 -23.37 6.51
N ALA A 143 -9.03 -23.95 5.42
CA ALA A 143 -7.81 -24.76 5.47
C ALA A 143 -6.77 -24.38 4.40
N MET A 144 -7.04 -23.33 3.62
CA MET A 144 -6.14 -22.93 2.53
C MET A 144 -4.99 -22.06 3.05
N LYS A 145 -3.80 -22.29 2.51
CA LYS A 145 -2.61 -21.51 2.71
C LYS A 145 -1.89 -21.34 1.38
N ILE A 146 -1.44 -20.13 1.07
CA ILE A 146 -0.65 -19.85 -0.13
C ILE A 146 0.77 -19.52 0.29
N ASP A 147 1.73 -20.33 -0.13
CA ASP A 147 3.15 -20.05 0.02
C ASP A 147 3.76 -19.74 -1.35
N ILE A 148 4.48 -18.63 -1.42
CA ILE A 148 5.11 -18.14 -2.65
C ILE A 148 6.63 -18.28 -2.50
N GLY A 149 7.28 -18.86 -3.48
CA GLY A 149 8.74 -18.88 -3.60
C GLY A 149 9.30 -17.60 -4.22
N GLY A 150 10.61 -17.61 -4.52
CA GLY A 150 11.26 -16.49 -5.21
C GLY A 150 11.28 -15.20 -4.39
N PRO A 151 10.49 -14.17 -4.74
CA PRO A 151 10.57 -12.85 -4.09
C PRO A 151 10.21 -12.85 -2.60
N SER A 152 9.61 -13.91 -2.07
CA SER A 152 9.36 -14.04 -0.63
C SER A 152 10.59 -14.51 0.16
N ALA A 153 11.66 -14.97 -0.50
CA ALA A 153 12.83 -15.51 0.21
C ALA A 153 13.70 -14.41 0.81
N GLY A 154 14.17 -14.64 2.04
CA GLY A 154 15.05 -13.70 2.74
C GLY A 154 14.34 -12.41 3.20
N LEU A 155 15.11 -11.41 3.61
CA LEU A 155 14.62 -10.09 4.05
C LEU A 155 13.53 -10.21 5.13
N GLU A 156 12.29 -9.79 4.84
CA GLU A 156 11.18 -9.90 5.80
C GLU A 156 10.98 -11.34 6.29
N THR A 157 11.11 -12.34 5.43
CA THR A 157 10.86 -13.74 5.79
C THR A 157 11.87 -14.29 6.80
N ASP A 158 13.11 -13.79 6.80
CA ASP A 158 14.12 -14.21 7.79
C ASP A 158 13.72 -13.80 9.23
N PHE A 159 12.92 -12.74 9.36
CA PHE A 159 12.45 -12.20 10.65
C PHE A 159 10.98 -12.51 10.94
N ARG A 160 10.19 -12.79 9.89
CA ARG A 160 8.74 -13.02 9.94
C ARG A 160 8.35 -14.15 8.99
N PRO A 161 8.75 -15.41 9.26
CA PRO A 161 8.66 -16.51 8.29
C PRO A 161 7.23 -16.84 7.83
N HIS A 162 6.19 -16.50 8.59
CA HIS A 162 4.78 -16.70 8.25
C HIS A 162 4.13 -15.52 7.52
N PHE A 163 4.80 -14.35 7.47
CA PHE A 163 4.22 -13.08 7.03
C PHE A 163 3.66 -13.16 5.61
N PHE A 164 4.49 -13.53 4.64
CA PHE A 164 4.06 -13.53 3.24
C PHE A 164 3.04 -14.61 2.92
N SER A 165 3.03 -15.71 3.64
CA SER A 165 1.96 -16.70 3.51
C SER A 165 0.60 -16.14 3.94
N GLY A 166 0.57 -15.40 5.05
CA GLY A 166 -0.63 -14.69 5.50
C GLY A 166 -1.09 -13.62 4.50
N VAL A 167 -0.14 -12.82 3.99
CA VAL A 167 -0.40 -11.79 2.97
C VAL A 167 -0.91 -12.40 1.66
N ALA A 168 -0.20 -13.39 1.11
CA ALA A 168 -0.58 -14.04 -0.14
C ALA A 168 -1.99 -14.66 -0.05
N THR A 169 -2.29 -15.31 1.07
CA THR A 169 -3.60 -15.93 1.28
C THR A 169 -4.74 -14.90 1.29
N VAL A 170 -4.62 -13.81 2.06
CA VAL A 170 -5.66 -12.78 2.13
C VAL A 170 -5.78 -12.01 0.81
N VAL A 171 -4.66 -11.65 0.20
CA VAL A 171 -4.66 -10.90 -1.05
C VAL A 171 -5.26 -11.73 -2.18
N ALA A 172 -4.92 -13.01 -2.30
CA ALA A 172 -5.55 -13.91 -3.27
C ALA A 172 -7.08 -13.95 -3.09
N LYS A 173 -7.55 -14.07 -1.83
CA LYS A 173 -9.00 -14.04 -1.54
C LYS A 173 -9.65 -12.73 -1.97
N LEU A 174 -9.01 -11.59 -1.69
CA LEU A 174 -9.51 -10.26 -2.09
C LEU A 174 -9.55 -10.12 -3.62
N LEU A 175 -8.47 -10.52 -4.30
CA LEU A 175 -8.39 -10.47 -5.77
C LEU A 175 -9.43 -11.38 -6.42
N ILE A 176 -9.63 -12.60 -5.92
CA ILE A 176 -10.65 -13.54 -6.43
C ILE A 176 -12.07 -13.08 -6.09
N ALA A 177 -12.27 -12.43 -4.94
CA ALA A 177 -13.59 -11.91 -4.58
C ALA A 177 -14.00 -10.72 -5.46
N ALA A 178 -13.09 -9.78 -5.70
CA ALA A 178 -13.35 -8.56 -6.47
C ALA A 178 -13.13 -8.75 -7.99
N LEU A 179 -12.18 -9.59 -8.41
CA LEU A 179 -11.69 -9.70 -9.80
C LEU A 179 -11.53 -8.32 -10.45
N PRO A 180 -10.73 -7.41 -9.87
CA PRO A 180 -10.56 -6.07 -10.40
C PRO A 180 -9.76 -6.10 -11.71
N ASP A 181 -9.83 -5.01 -12.51
CA ASP A 181 -8.95 -4.85 -13.68
C ASP A 181 -7.55 -4.46 -13.25
N ILE A 182 -7.44 -3.64 -12.19
CA ILE A 182 -6.16 -3.31 -11.54
C ILE A 182 -6.27 -3.44 -10.02
N ALA A 183 -5.16 -3.78 -9.36
CA ALA A 183 -5.03 -3.68 -7.91
C ALA A 183 -3.78 -2.88 -7.53
N MET A 184 -3.96 -1.89 -6.64
CA MET A 184 -2.90 -0.95 -6.24
C MET A 184 -2.23 -1.41 -4.94
N PHE A 185 -0.91 -1.43 -4.93
CA PHE A 185 -0.10 -1.71 -3.75
C PHE A 185 1.00 -0.66 -3.60
N GLY A 186 1.30 -0.23 -2.38
CA GLY A 186 2.36 0.74 -2.14
C GLY A 186 3.75 0.14 -2.34
N GLU A 187 4.64 0.83 -3.05
CA GLU A 187 6.05 0.45 -3.17
C GLU A 187 6.82 0.50 -1.84
N LYS A 188 6.24 1.11 -0.81
CA LYS A 188 6.82 1.07 0.54
C LYS A 188 7.02 -0.37 1.02
N ASP A 189 6.08 -1.24 0.76
CA ASP A 189 6.12 -2.66 1.08
C ASP A 189 6.60 -3.45 -0.17
N TYR A 190 7.81 -3.12 -0.65
CA TYR A 190 8.31 -3.51 -1.97
C TYR A 190 8.37 -5.03 -2.16
N GLN A 191 8.89 -5.75 -1.16
CA GLN A 191 8.92 -7.22 -1.22
C GLN A 191 7.50 -7.80 -1.31
N GLN A 192 6.55 -7.24 -0.57
CA GLN A 192 5.13 -7.62 -0.66
C GLN A 192 4.57 -7.38 -2.07
N LEU A 193 4.87 -6.22 -2.68
CA LEU A 193 4.44 -5.92 -4.05
C LEU A 193 4.92 -6.99 -5.04
N LEU A 194 6.18 -7.41 -4.94
CA LEU A 194 6.73 -8.45 -5.82
C LEU A 194 6.15 -9.84 -5.54
N VAL A 195 5.89 -10.17 -4.27
CA VAL A 195 5.19 -11.40 -3.88
C VAL A 195 3.78 -11.44 -4.47
N VAL A 196 3.04 -10.34 -4.39
CA VAL A 196 1.68 -10.25 -4.95
C VAL A 196 1.70 -10.33 -6.47
N ARG A 197 2.64 -9.67 -7.15
CA ARG A 197 2.83 -9.80 -8.61
C ARG A 197 3.09 -11.24 -9.01
N ARG A 198 4.00 -11.92 -8.31
CA ARG A 198 4.32 -13.32 -8.57
C ARG A 198 3.11 -14.22 -8.37
N MET A 199 2.43 -14.09 -7.24
CA MET A 199 1.22 -14.83 -6.93
C MET A 199 0.14 -14.65 -8.02
N THR A 200 -0.11 -13.41 -8.41
CA THR A 200 -1.15 -13.10 -9.41
C THR A 200 -0.82 -13.72 -10.76
N ALA A 201 0.45 -13.67 -11.17
CA ALA A 201 0.93 -14.31 -12.40
C ALA A 201 0.82 -15.84 -12.34
N ASP A 202 1.25 -16.46 -11.25
CA ASP A 202 1.24 -17.91 -11.08
C ASP A 202 -0.18 -18.50 -10.97
N LEU A 203 -1.11 -17.72 -10.42
CA LEU A 203 -2.54 -18.09 -10.39
C LEU A 203 -3.25 -17.79 -11.71
N GLY A 204 -2.59 -17.19 -12.69
CA GLY A 204 -3.21 -16.81 -13.97
C GLY A 204 -4.35 -15.81 -13.83
N LEU A 205 -4.35 -14.98 -12.79
CA LEU A 205 -5.39 -13.96 -12.59
C LEU A 205 -5.21 -12.82 -13.61
N PRO A 206 -6.25 -12.44 -14.37
CA PRO A 206 -6.17 -11.36 -15.35
C PRO A 206 -6.25 -9.98 -14.68
N ILE A 207 -5.36 -9.71 -13.75
CA ILE A 207 -5.35 -8.50 -12.90
C ILE A 207 -3.98 -7.83 -13.02
N GLU A 208 -3.96 -6.56 -13.38
CA GLU A 208 -2.74 -5.75 -13.36
C GLU A 208 -2.41 -5.34 -11.93
N ILE A 209 -1.22 -5.73 -11.41
CA ILE A 209 -0.72 -5.30 -10.10
C ILE A 209 0.17 -4.06 -10.27
N VAL A 210 -0.34 -2.93 -9.83
CA VAL A 210 0.30 -1.62 -9.96
C VAL A 210 0.97 -1.22 -8.65
N GLY A 211 2.24 -0.79 -8.72
CA GLY A 211 2.97 -0.20 -7.60
C GLY A 211 2.72 1.32 -7.56
N GLY A 212 2.25 1.84 -6.44
CA GLY A 212 2.16 3.28 -6.20
C GLY A 212 3.38 3.80 -5.44
N ALA A 213 3.84 5.00 -5.79
CA ALA A 213 5.04 5.60 -5.22
C ALA A 213 4.96 5.78 -3.70
N ILE A 214 6.11 5.74 -3.03
CA ILE A 214 6.20 5.95 -1.58
C ILE A 214 5.87 7.40 -1.25
N VAL A 215 4.80 7.63 -0.52
CA VAL A 215 4.48 8.95 0.05
C VAL A 215 5.26 9.13 1.35
N ARG A 216 5.89 10.29 1.49
CA ARG A 216 6.78 10.59 2.60
C ARG A 216 6.31 11.83 3.37
N GLU A 217 6.63 11.86 4.63
CA GLU A 217 6.51 13.05 5.47
C GLU A 217 7.60 14.08 5.09
N ALA A 218 7.51 15.31 5.59
CA ALA A 218 8.39 16.41 5.22
C ALA A 218 9.89 16.14 5.46
N ASP A 219 10.22 15.30 6.45
CA ASP A 219 11.58 14.89 6.77
C ASP A 219 12.05 13.63 6.00
N GLY A 220 11.23 13.12 5.11
CA GLY A 220 11.53 11.96 4.28
C GLY A 220 11.11 10.62 4.85
N LEU A 221 10.57 10.54 6.08
CA LEU A 221 10.06 9.30 6.65
C LEU A 221 8.90 8.77 5.79
N ALA A 222 8.96 7.50 5.38
CA ALA A 222 7.86 6.87 4.68
C ALA A 222 6.60 6.84 5.54
N MET A 223 5.46 7.25 5.00
CA MET A 223 4.20 7.23 5.74
C MET A 223 3.79 5.81 6.11
N SER A 224 3.39 5.63 7.36
CA SER A 224 2.95 4.35 7.92
C SER A 224 1.99 4.58 9.08
N SER A 225 0.97 3.73 9.20
CA SER A 225 0.07 3.73 10.37
C SER A 225 0.84 3.53 11.69
N ARG A 226 1.99 2.85 11.64
CA ARG A 226 2.87 2.65 12.79
C ARG A 226 3.64 3.90 13.22
N ASN A 227 3.72 4.94 12.39
CA ASN A 227 4.35 6.21 12.78
C ASN A 227 3.63 6.86 13.99
N ALA A 228 2.33 6.57 14.17
CA ALA A 228 1.55 7.03 15.32
C ALA A 228 2.02 6.44 16.67
N TYR A 229 2.80 5.37 16.67
CA TYR A 229 3.35 4.77 17.90
C TYR A 229 4.63 5.46 18.39
N LEU A 230 5.26 6.27 17.53
CA LEU A 230 6.55 6.89 17.81
C LEU A 230 6.41 8.06 18.79
N LYS A 231 7.20 8.03 19.86
CA LYS A 231 7.39 9.20 20.73
C LYS A 231 8.15 10.30 20.00
N PRO A 232 8.12 11.57 20.45
CA PRO A 232 8.78 12.67 19.75
C PRO A 232 10.26 12.43 19.44
N ASP A 233 11.01 11.84 20.37
CA ASP A 233 12.45 11.54 20.17
C ASP A 233 12.63 10.39 19.17
N GLU A 234 11.83 9.33 19.30
CA GLU A 234 11.80 8.20 18.36
C GLU A 234 11.43 8.67 16.95
N ARG A 235 10.48 9.61 16.85
CA ARG A 235 10.05 10.19 15.57
C ARG A 235 11.19 10.94 14.86
N ARG A 236 12.04 11.65 15.61
CA ARG A 236 13.22 12.33 15.05
C ARG A 236 14.28 11.33 14.55
N ILE A 237 14.49 10.24 15.28
CA ILE A 237 15.37 9.15 14.86
C ILE A 237 14.83 8.49 13.59
N ALA A 238 13.52 8.17 13.55
CA ALA A 238 12.88 7.52 12.42
C ALA A 238 13.06 8.27 11.10
N GLY A 239 13.00 9.61 11.10
CA GLY A 239 13.24 10.45 9.93
C GLY A 239 14.63 10.28 9.31
N ARG A 240 15.61 9.78 10.08
CA ARG A 240 16.97 9.53 9.57
C ARG A 240 17.09 8.30 8.68
N LEU A 241 16.11 7.36 8.74
CA LEU A 241 16.13 6.13 7.94
C LEU A 241 16.30 6.44 6.45
N ASN A 242 15.44 7.28 5.89
CA ASN A 242 15.49 7.62 4.48
C ASN A 242 16.78 8.35 4.08
N MET A 243 17.27 9.25 4.92
CA MET A 243 18.51 9.98 4.67
C MET A 243 19.72 9.03 4.58
N ILE A 244 19.80 8.06 5.51
CA ILE A 244 20.86 7.05 5.51
C ILE A 244 20.76 6.18 4.26
N LEU A 245 19.57 5.70 3.89
CA LEU A 245 19.39 4.89 2.68
C LEU A 245 19.80 5.66 1.41
N LYS A 246 19.47 6.95 1.31
CA LYS A 246 19.90 7.82 0.19
C LYS A 246 21.43 7.88 0.10
N GLU A 247 22.09 8.05 1.22
CA GLU A 247 23.57 8.11 1.23
C GLU A 247 24.18 6.77 0.81
N ILE A 248 23.64 5.65 1.31
CA ILE A 248 24.13 4.32 0.91
C ILE A 248 23.87 4.06 -0.58
N ALA A 249 22.69 4.39 -1.11
CA ALA A 249 22.39 4.27 -2.53
C ALA A 249 23.39 5.09 -3.38
N ARG A 250 23.67 6.33 -2.99
CA ARG A 250 24.66 7.19 -3.66
C ARG A 250 26.07 6.58 -3.65
N ARG A 251 26.50 6.01 -2.53
CA ARG A 251 27.83 5.38 -2.40
C ARG A 251 27.96 4.18 -3.34
N VAL A 252 26.96 3.32 -3.40
CA VAL A 252 26.96 2.16 -4.32
C VAL A 252 26.93 2.61 -5.78
N SER A 253 26.14 3.62 -6.13
CA SER A 253 26.14 4.20 -7.48
C SER A 253 27.48 4.80 -7.86
N ASN A 254 28.32 5.19 -6.87
CA ASN A 254 29.68 5.67 -7.07
C ASN A 254 30.75 4.56 -7.01
N GLY A 255 30.34 3.28 -7.02
CA GLY A 255 31.24 2.13 -7.10
C GLY A 255 31.66 1.52 -5.77
N GLU A 256 31.08 1.91 -4.64
CA GLU A 256 31.36 1.22 -3.38
C GLU A 256 30.83 -0.22 -3.44
N PRO A 257 31.60 -1.23 -2.97
CA PRO A 257 31.17 -2.61 -2.93
C PRO A 257 29.89 -2.76 -2.09
N ILE A 258 28.90 -3.49 -2.59
CA ILE A 258 27.56 -3.65 -1.99
C ILE A 258 27.66 -4.11 -0.54
N VAL A 259 28.45 -5.13 -0.24
CA VAL A 259 28.59 -5.66 1.12
C VAL A 259 29.16 -4.60 2.11
N ALA A 260 30.11 -3.78 1.65
CA ALA A 260 30.66 -2.68 2.47
C ALA A 260 29.58 -1.61 2.71
N ALA A 261 28.83 -1.24 1.69
CA ALA A 261 27.75 -0.26 1.78
C ALA A 261 26.59 -0.75 2.69
N GLU A 262 26.18 -2.02 2.60
CA GLU A 262 25.18 -2.64 3.50
C GLU A 262 25.66 -2.59 4.96
N THR A 263 26.93 -2.90 5.22
CA THR A 263 27.56 -2.83 6.56
C THR A 263 27.58 -1.40 7.09
N THR A 264 28.01 -0.46 6.26
CA THR A 264 28.01 0.98 6.61
C THR A 264 26.59 1.47 6.93
N GLY A 265 25.61 1.09 6.13
CA GLY A 265 24.21 1.46 6.37
C GLY A 265 23.68 0.94 7.70
N LYS A 266 24.00 -0.30 8.03
CA LYS A 266 23.63 -0.90 9.31
C LYS A 266 24.26 -0.17 10.49
N THR A 267 25.55 0.13 10.42
CA THR A 267 26.27 0.91 11.45
C THR A 267 25.67 2.30 11.60
N ALA A 268 25.46 3.02 10.49
CA ALA A 268 24.90 4.36 10.51
C ALA A 268 23.48 4.42 11.13
N LEU A 269 22.66 3.41 10.93
CA LEU A 269 21.35 3.32 11.58
C LEU A 269 21.49 3.15 13.10
N LEU A 270 22.39 2.28 13.57
CA LEU A 270 22.64 2.10 15.00
C LEU A 270 23.17 3.38 15.64
N GLU A 271 24.12 4.06 15.01
CA GLU A 271 24.66 5.35 15.46
C GLU A 271 23.61 6.47 15.44
N ALA A 272 22.64 6.39 14.54
CA ALA A 272 21.51 7.32 14.49
C ALA A 272 20.51 7.14 15.64
N GLY A 273 20.63 6.05 16.42
CA GLY A 273 19.79 5.76 17.57
C GLY A 273 18.71 4.69 17.35
N PHE A 274 18.76 3.95 16.23
CA PHE A 274 17.92 2.76 16.08
C PHE A 274 18.36 1.67 17.06
N ALA A 275 17.40 1.07 17.75
CA ALA A 275 17.65 0.06 18.78
C ALA A 275 18.18 -1.27 18.19
N SER A 276 17.75 -1.61 16.98
CA SER A 276 18.26 -2.76 16.22
C SER A 276 18.00 -2.56 14.72
N VAL A 277 18.82 -3.25 13.91
CA VAL A 277 18.68 -3.28 12.46
C VAL A 277 18.58 -4.72 12.03
N ASP A 278 17.43 -5.10 11.50
CA ASP A 278 17.21 -6.44 10.99
C ASP A 278 18.04 -6.64 9.72
N TYR A 279 17.86 -5.75 8.75
CA TYR A 279 18.69 -5.73 7.53
C TYR A 279 18.82 -4.32 6.95
N VAL A 280 19.92 -4.09 6.26
CA VAL A 280 20.11 -3.15 5.15
C VAL A 280 20.62 -4.00 4.01
N ALA A 281 19.89 -4.04 2.90
CA ALA A 281 20.16 -4.99 1.84
C ALA A 281 19.94 -4.36 0.46
N ILE A 282 20.91 -4.55 -0.45
CA ILE A 282 20.80 -4.14 -1.84
C ILE A 282 20.56 -5.39 -2.68
N ARG A 283 19.51 -5.37 -3.46
CA ARG A 283 19.00 -6.51 -4.21
C ARG A 283 18.69 -6.12 -5.64
N ASP A 284 18.63 -7.10 -6.54
CA ASP A 284 18.02 -6.93 -7.85
C ASP A 284 16.59 -6.40 -7.70
N ALA A 285 16.24 -5.35 -8.43
CA ALA A 285 14.95 -4.69 -8.26
C ALA A 285 13.76 -5.54 -8.71
N VAL A 286 13.96 -6.53 -9.56
CA VAL A 286 12.87 -7.35 -10.13
C VAL A 286 12.68 -8.65 -9.35
N THR A 287 13.78 -9.29 -8.97
CA THR A 287 13.76 -10.63 -8.38
C THR A 287 14.03 -10.67 -6.89
N LEU A 288 14.58 -9.59 -6.30
CA LEU A 288 15.17 -9.51 -4.96
C LEU A 288 16.32 -10.49 -4.71
N ALA A 289 16.88 -11.06 -5.75
CA ALA A 289 18.09 -11.87 -5.65
C ALA A 289 19.26 -11.03 -5.08
N ARG A 290 20.18 -11.69 -4.39
CA ARG A 290 21.44 -11.06 -3.99
C ARG A 290 22.25 -10.70 -5.23
N ILE A 291 22.86 -9.53 -5.21
CA ILE A 291 23.76 -9.06 -6.26
C ILE A 291 25.09 -8.66 -5.63
N GLU A 292 26.18 -8.87 -6.34
CA GLU A 292 27.54 -8.48 -5.92
C GLU A 292 27.94 -7.15 -6.53
N THR A 293 27.38 -6.83 -7.69
CA THR A 293 27.63 -5.60 -8.43
C THR A 293 26.33 -5.01 -8.96
N LEU A 294 26.31 -3.70 -9.16
CA LEU A 294 25.14 -2.98 -9.70
C LEU A 294 25.17 -3.01 -11.25
N ALA A 295 25.00 -4.19 -11.84
CA ALA A 295 24.96 -4.38 -13.30
C ALA A 295 23.56 -4.17 -13.91
N ALA A 296 22.53 -4.13 -13.09
CA ALA A 296 21.12 -3.91 -13.43
C ALA A 296 20.47 -3.01 -12.36
N PRO A 297 19.26 -2.49 -12.57
CA PRO A 297 18.56 -1.71 -11.55
C PRO A 297 18.48 -2.45 -10.21
N GLY A 298 19.00 -1.80 -9.18
CA GLY A 298 19.01 -2.31 -7.82
C GLY A 298 17.93 -1.65 -6.95
N ARG A 299 17.64 -2.28 -5.83
CA ARG A 299 16.78 -1.74 -4.78
C ARG A 299 17.48 -1.89 -3.42
N ILE A 300 17.66 -0.80 -2.69
CA ILE A 300 18.06 -0.85 -1.29
C ILE A 300 16.82 -0.96 -0.42
N LEU A 301 16.81 -1.93 0.49
CA LEU A 301 15.72 -2.16 1.44
C LEU A 301 16.30 -2.21 2.85
N ALA A 302 15.57 -1.67 3.81
CA ALA A 302 15.95 -1.77 5.22
C ALA A 302 14.74 -2.02 6.12
N ALA A 303 15.03 -2.73 7.21
CA ALA A 303 14.14 -2.87 8.35
C ALA A 303 14.92 -2.63 9.64
N ALA A 304 14.42 -1.71 10.46
CA ALA A 304 15.07 -1.33 11.71
C ALA A 304 14.03 -0.96 12.77
N LYS A 305 14.40 -1.07 14.04
CA LYS A 305 13.52 -0.73 15.18
C LYS A 305 13.99 0.55 15.85
N VAL A 306 13.03 1.43 16.14
CA VAL A 306 13.23 2.58 17.02
C VAL A 306 12.23 2.48 18.17
N GLY A 307 12.74 2.46 19.41
CA GLY A 307 11.91 2.05 20.55
C GLY A 307 11.30 0.68 20.32
N GLY A 308 9.98 0.59 20.47
CA GLY A 308 9.22 -0.64 20.21
C GLY A 308 8.70 -0.78 18.77
N THR A 309 8.94 0.22 17.90
CA THR A 309 8.34 0.29 16.56
C THR A 309 9.31 -0.18 15.49
N ARG A 310 8.92 -1.20 14.73
CA ARG A 310 9.65 -1.67 13.55
C ARG A 310 9.24 -0.86 12.32
N LEU A 311 10.21 -0.26 11.67
CA LEU A 311 10.05 0.54 10.45
C LEU A 311 10.73 -0.14 9.28
N ILE A 312 10.15 0.03 8.10
CA ILE A 312 10.73 -0.39 6.83
C ILE A 312 10.77 0.79 5.86
N ASP A 313 11.78 0.81 5.03
CA ASP A 313 11.87 1.76 3.91
C ASP A 313 12.69 1.13 2.78
N ASN A 314 12.56 1.69 1.59
CA ASN A 314 13.33 1.26 0.44
C ASN A 314 13.40 2.36 -0.62
N MET A 315 14.35 2.23 -1.56
CA MET A 315 14.45 3.08 -2.75
C MET A 315 15.26 2.40 -3.85
N ALA A 316 15.14 2.91 -5.06
CA ALA A 316 15.97 2.50 -6.19
C ALA A 316 17.45 2.87 -5.97
N VAL A 317 18.35 2.08 -6.56
CA VAL A 317 19.80 2.32 -6.58
C VAL A 317 20.27 2.32 -8.04
#